data_f907d58e1fccd2504f082ee0147445d6
#
_entry.id   f907d58e1fccd2504f082ee0147445d6
#
_cell.length_a   1.000
_cell.length_b   1.000
_cell.length_c   1.000
_cell.angle_alpha   90.00
_cell.angle_beta   90.00
_cell.angle_gamma   90.00
#
_symmetry.space_group_name_H-M   'P 1'
#
loop_
_entity.id
_entity.type
_entity.pdbx_description
1 polymer ?
#
loop_
_entity_poly.entity_id
_entity_poly.type
_entity_poly.pdbx_seq_one_letter_code
_entity_poly.pdbx_strand_id
1 'polypeptide(L)'
;TAKSIIFAGSYPQVYTVGMDGGRPKLFSDITMDALDINASGDVIYIDRKGYEDEWRKHHRSPITRDVWLKSGDSFRKLTTFDGEDRDPVWSADGKSFYYLSEQSGTLNVYHRTLDGKETQITNHEKNPVRFLSAASDGTLCYGYDGEIYTVRNGGQPQKTAIRIAADTEGKELIRQIRNSGAYNIKLSPNGKEIGFVM
;
A
#
# COMPACT_ATOMS: atom_id res chain seq x y z
N THR A 1 -17.43 -6.79 14.26
CA THR A 1 -17.81 -7.30 12.94
C THR A 1 -18.02 -6.11 12.01
N ALA A 2 -17.37 -6.08 10.86
CA ALA A 2 -17.55 -5.02 9.86
C ALA A 2 -19.03 -4.94 9.44
N LYS A 3 -19.56 -3.71 9.33
CA LYS A 3 -20.97 -3.48 8.93
C LYS A 3 -21.07 -3.04 7.46
N SER A 4 -19.99 -2.55 6.88
CA SER A 4 -19.95 -2.06 5.51
C SER A 4 -18.55 -2.15 4.93
N ILE A 5 -18.46 -2.06 3.62
CA ILE A 5 -17.23 -1.94 2.84
C ILE A 5 -17.18 -0.52 2.30
N ILE A 6 -16.02 0.14 2.41
CA ILE A 6 -15.73 1.42 1.79
C ILE A 6 -14.77 1.16 0.63
N PHE A 7 -15.01 1.76 -0.51
CA PHE A 7 -14.18 1.58 -1.70
C PHE A 7 -14.11 2.86 -2.54
N ALA A 8 -12.95 3.09 -3.17
CA ALA A 8 -12.78 4.13 -4.15
C ALA A 8 -13.22 3.62 -5.53
N GLY A 9 -13.97 4.44 -6.23
CA GLY A 9 -14.33 4.19 -7.64
C GLY A 9 -13.22 4.64 -8.59
N SER A 10 -13.43 4.43 -9.89
CA SER A 10 -12.48 4.86 -10.92
C SER A 10 -12.32 6.39 -10.97
N TYR A 11 -13.21 7.18 -10.40
CA TYR A 11 -13.16 8.64 -10.37
C TYR A 11 -14.13 9.27 -9.36
N PRO A 12 -13.79 10.40 -8.82
CA PRO A 12 -12.94 10.72 -7.66
C PRO A 12 -13.64 10.41 -6.34
N GLN A 13 -14.73 9.68 -6.37
CA GLN A 13 -15.67 9.51 -5.27
C GLN A 13 -15.42 8.21 -4.50
N VAL A 14 -15.61 8.29 -3.20
CA VAL A 14 -15.57 7.13 -2.30
C VAL A 14 -16.98 6.70 -1.96
N TYR A 15 -17.24 5.41 -2.05
CA TYR A 15 -18.55 4.81 -1.82
C TYR A 15 -18.51 3.83 -0.65
N THR A 16 -19.66 3.60 -0.06
CA THR A 16 -19.87 2.56 0.95
C THR A 16 -21.02 1.66 0.53
N VAL A 17 -20.91 0.37 0.83
CA VAL A 17 -21.96 -0.64 0.66
C VAL A 17 -22.04 -1.52 1.89
N GLY A 18 -23.24 -1.91 2.32
CA GLY A 18 -23.44 -2.82 3.44
C GLY A 18 -22.87 -4.22 3.18
N MET A 19 -22.54 -4.96 4.23
CA MET A 19 -22.05 -6.35 4.12
C MET A 19 -23.14 -7.30 3.58
N ASP A 20 -24.40 -6.93 3.70
CA ASP A 20 -25.58 -7.61 3.14
C ASP A 20 -25.84 -7.24 1.66
N GLY A 21 -24.98 -6.40 1.09
CA GLY A 21 -25.09 -5.90 -0.28
C GLY A 21 -25.98 -4.67 -0.37
N GLY A 22 -26.61 -4.50 -1.53
CA GLY A 22 -27.47 -3.37 -1.82
C GLY A 22 -26.79 -2.33 -2.70
N ARG A 23 -27.43 -1.17 -2.87
CA ARG A 23 -26.92 -0.10 -3.72
C ARG A 23 -25.84 0.69 -3.00
N PRO A 24 -24.65 0.87 -3.60
CA PRO A 24 -23.62 1.74 -3.05
C PRO A 24 -24.12 3.16 -2.81
N LYS A 25 -23.68 3.76 -1.71
CA LYS A 25 -23.98 5.15 -1.35
C LYS A 25 -22.70 5.96 -1.37
N LEU A 26 -22.78 7.22 -1.73
CA LEU A 26 -21.65 8.12 -1.65
C LEU A 26 -21.20 8.27 -0.19
N PHE A 27 -19.93 8.02 0.06
CA PHE A 27 -19.27 8.22 1.36
C PHE A 27 -18.57 9.57 1.40
N SER A 28 -17.84 9.92 0.34
CA SER A 28 -17.16 11.20 0.19
C SER A 28 -17.05 11.58 -1.28
N ASP A 29 -17.19 12.86 -1.56
CA ASP A 29 -16.96 13.49 -2.87
C ASP A 29 -15.49 13.88 -3.07
N ILE A 30 -14.68 13.78 -2.02
CA ILE A 30 -13.23 14.02 -2.07
C ILE A 30 -12.53 12.71 -2.40
N THR A 31 -11.55 12.80 -3.30
CA THR A 31 -10.69 11.65 -3.64
C THR A 31 -9.88 11.21 -2.44
N MET A 32 -10.00 9.94 -2.09
CA MET A 32 -9.25 9.30 -1.02
C MET A 32 -8.69 7.98 -1.52
N ASP A 33 -7.38 7.86 -1.57
CA ASP A 33 -6.72 6.59 -1.86
C ASP A 33 -6.14 5.99 -0.56
N ALA A 34 -5.94 4.67 -0.54
CA ALA A 34 -5.37 3.93 0.61
C ALA A 34 -5.95 4.40 1.95
N LEU A 35 -7.28 4.48 2.02
CA LEU A 35 -7.96 4.96 3.22
C LEU A 35 -8.11 3.86 4.28
N ASP A 36 -8.06 4.28 5.55
CA ASP A 36 -8.41 3.45 6.71
C ASP A 36 -9.31 4.24 7.66
N ILE A 37 -10.21 3.55 8.37
CA ILE A 37 -11.22 4.13 9.24
C ILE A 37 -11.12 3.54 10.65
N ASN A 38 -11.10 4.41 11.67
CA ASN A 38 -11.10 3.98 13.06
C ASN A 38 -12.54 3.76 13.62
N ALA A 39 -12.63 3.28 14.84
CA ALA A 39 -13.92 3.03 15.51
C ALA A 39 -14.75 4.30 15.74
N SER A 40 -14.14 5.48 15.78
CA SER A 40 -14.82 6.77 15.92
C SER A 40 -15.38 7.28 14.59
N GLY A 41 -15.05 6.65 13.47
CA GLY A 41 -15.44 7.08 12.13
C GLY A 41 -14.48 8.09 11.50
N ASP A 42 -13.34 8.35 12.13
CA ASP A 42 -12.30 9.19 11.53
C ASP A 42 -11.56 8.40 10.45
N VAL A 43 -11.27 9.05 9.34
CA VAL A 43 -10.61 8.47 8.17
C VAL A 43 -9.24 9.06 7.99
N ILE A 44 -8.21 8.22 7.92
CA ILE A 44 -6.91 8.59 7.38
C ILE A 44 -6.81 8.11 5.94
N TYR A 45 -6.21 8.91 5.09
CA TYR A 45 -6.13 8.62 3.65
C TYR A 45 -4.97 9.37 3.01
N ILE A 46 -4.62 9.00 1.79
CA ILE A 46 -3.73 9.79 0.95
C ILE A 46 -4.51 10.55 -0.10
N ASP A 47 -4.07 11.77 -0.38
CA ASP A 47 -4.64 12.59 -1.44
C ASP A 47 -4.14 12.12 -2.82
N ARG A 48 -5.00 12.23 -3.82
CA ARG A 48 -4.64 11.96 -5.21
C ARG A 48 -4.40 13.29 -5.93
N LYS A 49 -3.14 13.68 -6.09
CA LYS A 49 -2.76 14.90 -6.79
C LYS A 49 -2.56 14.71 -8.29
N GLY A 50 -2.38 13.46 -8.73
CA GLY A 50 -2.16 13.09 -10.12
C GLY A 50 -1.87 11.61 -10.28
N TYR A 51 -1.50 11.21 -11.51
CA TYR A 51 -1.01 9.85 -11.76
C TYR A 51 0.48 9.78 -11.44
N GLU A 52 0.84 8.87 -10.58
CA GLU A 52 2.22 8.55 -10.21
C GLU A 52 2.45 7.06 -10.36
N ASP A 53 3.60 6.69 -10.89
CA ASP A 53 4.02 5.29 -10.90
C ASP A 53 4.43 4.89 -9.48
N GLU A 54 3.63 4.10 -8.82
CA GLU A 54 3.86 3.64 -7.45
C GLU A 54 5.13 2.79 -7.27
N TRP A 55 5.73 2.34 -8.36
CA TRP A 55 6.97 1.57 -8.35
C TRP A 55 8.24 2.43 -8.38
N ARG A 56 8.10 3.76 -8.58
CA ARG A 56 9.25 4.69 -8.57
C ARG A 56 9.85 4.82 -7.17
N LYS A 57 11.15 5.07 -7.14
CA LYS A 57 11.93 5.34 -5.91
C LYS A 57 12.40 6.80 -5.89
N HIS A 58 12.54 7.35 -4.69
CA HIS A 58 13.13 8.67 -4.44
C HIS A 58 12.51 9.79 -5.28
N HIS A 59 11.20 9.75 -5.40
CA HIS A 59 10.50 10.69 -6.24
C HIS A 59 10.07 11.92 -5.43
N ARG A 60 10.47 13.10 -5.92
CA ARG A 60 10.00 14.40 -5.44
C ARG A 60 9.30 15.09 -6.60
N SER A 61 8.05 15.36 -6.43
CA SER A 61 7.25 16.07 -7.42
C SER A 61 6.03 16.74 -6.76
N PRO A 62 5.36 17.67 -7.46
CA PRO A 62 4.13 18.27 -6.96
C PRO A 62 2.98 17.27 -6.73
N ILE A 63 3.13 16.04 -7.22
CA ILE A 63 2.10 14.99 -7.08
C ILE A 63 2.45 13.91 -6.05
N THR A 64 3.57 14.04 -5.31
CA THR A 64 3.84 13.18 -4.15
C THR A 64 2.72 13.32 -3.12
N ARG A 65 2.40 12.20 -2.51
CA ARG A 65 1.24 12.08 -1.64
C ARG A 65 1.56 12.48 -0.22
N ASP A 66 0.53 12.93 0.48
CA ASP A 66 0.57 13.22 1.91
C ASP A 66 -0.56 12.47 2.60
N VAL A 67 -0.37 12.17 3.89
CA VAL A 67 -1.42 11.60 4.73
C VAL A 67 -2.32 12.70 5.27
N TRP A 68 -3.62 12.51 5.13
CA TRP A 68 -4.67 13.39 5.60
C TRP A 68 -5.59 12.68 6.60
N LEU A 69 -6.21 13.47 7.45
CA LEU A 69 -7.26 13.06 8.37
C LEU A 69 -8.57 13.76 7.98
N LYS A 70 -9.65 12.99 7.86
CA LYS A 70 -11.03 13.48 7.86
C LYS A 70 -11.68 13.08 9.18
N SER A 71 -12.16 14.06 9.95
CA SER A 71 -12.92 13.86 11.18
C SER A 71 -14.20 14.71 11.11
N GLY A 72 -15.34 14.05 11.02
CA GLY A 72 -16.60 14.72 10.66
C GLY A 72 -16.48 15.44 9.33
N ASP A 73 -16.72 16.76 9.30
CA ASP A 73 -16.56 17.63 8.13
C ASP A 73 -15.22 18.36 8.08
N SER A 74 -14.31 18.07 9.02
CA SER A 74 -13.00 18.70 9.09
C SER A 74 -11.94 17.85 8.39
N PHE A 75 -11.01 18.54 7.70
CA PHE A 75 -9.89 17.93 7.01
C PHE A 75 -8.57 18.54 7.51
N ARG A 76 -7.60 17.69 7.81
CA ARG A 76 -6.30 18.11 8.29
C ARG A 76 -5.18 17.28 7.67
N LYS A 77 -4.19 17.95 7.09
CA LYS A 77 -2.97 17.32 6.61
C LYS A 77 -2.14 16.85 7.83
N LEU A 78 -1.70 15.61 7.83
CA LEU A 78 -0.97 15.01 8.93
C LEU A 78 0.54 14.95 8.68
N THR A 79 0.97 14.80 7.43
CA THR A 79 2.38 14.74 7.06
C THR A 79 2.78 15.92 6.19
N THR A 80 4.07 16.30 6.23
CA THR A 80 4.60 17.49 5.54
C THR A 80 5.97 17.23 4.92
N PHE A 81 6.37 15.97 4.79
CA PHE A 81 7.63 15.62 4.16
C PHE A 81 7.59 15.97 2.66
N ASP A 82 8.69 16.53 2.14
CA ASP A 82 8.82 16.83 0.71
C ASP A 82 9.23 15.56 -0.08
N GLY A 83 8.31 14.64 -0.20
CA GLY A 83 8.47 13.33 -0.84
C GLY A 83 7.21 12.50 -0.66
N GLU A 84 7.30 11.20 -0.82
CA GLU A 84 6.16 10.30 -0.80
C GLU A 84 5.84 9.82 0.61
N ASP A 85 4.61 10.12 1.09
CA ASP A 85 4.00 9.55 2.30
C ASP A 85 2.71 8.83 1.91
N ARG A 86 2.59 7.51 2.22
CA ARG A 86 1.50 6.70 1.69
C ARG A 86 1.08 5.54 2.60
N ASP A 87 0.03 4.85 2.19
CA ASP A 87 -0.51 3.63 2.81
C ASP A 87 -0.73 3.78 4.33
N PRO A 88 -1.45 4.81 4.80
CA PRO A 88 -1.70 4.99 6.22
C PRO A 88 -2.64 3.91 6.75
N VAL A 89 -2.34 3.40 7.96
CA VAL A 89 -3.20 2.47 8.69
C VAL A 89 -3.30 2.91 10.17
N TRP A 90 -4.49 2.84 10.75
CA TRP A 90 -4.69 3.17 12.15
C TRP A 90 -3.95 2.19 13.07
N SER A 91 -3.44 2.69 14.19
CA SER A 91 -3.07 1.85 15.32
C SER A 91 -4.31 1.15 15.89
N ALA A 92 -4.11 0.03 16.59
CA ALA A 92 -5.20 -0.76 17.15
C ALA A 92 -6.11 0.04 18.10
N ASP A 93 -5.60 1.06 18.77
CA ASP A 93 -6.36 1.96 19.66
C ASP A 93 -7.03 3.13 18.91
N GLY A 94 -6.77 3.30 17.64
CA GLY A 94 -7.31 4.38 16.79
C GLY A 94 -6.87 5.79 17.16
N LYS A 95 -5.80 5.96 17.96
CA LYS A 95 -5.30 7.27 18.44
C LYS A 95 -4.03 7.73 17.74
N SER A 96 -3.38 6.85 17.03
CA SER A 96 -2.19 7.08 16.23
C SER A 96 -2.27 6.26 14.96
N PHE A 97 -1.31 6.39 14.08
CA PHE A 97 -1.31 5.66 12.81
C PHE A 97 0.11 5.28 12.39
N TYR A 98 0.20 4.28 11.53
CA TYR A 98 1.40 3.92 10.81
C TYR A 98 1.26 4.30 9.35
N TYR A 99 2.36 4.58 8.69
CA TYR A 99 2.37 4.92 7.27
C TYR A 99 3.75 4.64 6.66
N LEU A 100 3.83 4.64 5.35
CA LEU A 100 5.09 4.54 4.62
C LEU A 100 5.59 5.92 4.25
N SER A 101 6.86 6.21 4.54
CA SER A 101 7.54 7.46 4.18
C SER A 101 8.92 7.23 3.61
N GLU A 102 9.30 8.02 2.61
CA GLU A 102 10.64 8.01 2.02
C GLU A 102 11.66 8.90 2.75
N GLN A 103 11.30 9.51 3.88
CA GLN A 103 12.17 10.47 4.57
C GLN A 103 13.53 9.89 5.01
N SER A 104 13.64 8.57 5.17
CA SER A 104 14.92 7.88 5.43
C SER A 104 15.66 7.40 4.18
N GLY A 105 15.27 7.88 2.99
CA GLY A 105 15.91 7.55 1.72
C GLY A 105 15.19 6.47 0.89
N THR A 106 14.34 5.66 1.48
CA THR A 106 13.40 4.75 0.81
C THR A 106 12.18 4.56 1.68
N LEU A 107 11.07 4.03 1.12
CA LEU A 107 9.85 3.80 1.90
C LEU A 107 10.13 2.86 3.07
N ASN A 108 9.88 3.33 4.26
CA ASN A 108 9.92 2.61 5.53
C ASN A 108 8.65 2.86 6.32
N VAL A 109 8.36 2.02 7.30
CA VAL A 109 7.22 2.19 8.19
C VAL A 109 7.57 3.22 9.26
N TYR A 110 6.70 4.20 9.43
CA TYR A 110 6.72 5.20 10.50
C TYR A 110 5.46 5.09 11.34
N HIS A 111 5.58 5.35 12.61
CA HIS A 111 4.48 5.55 13.55
C HIS A 111 4.35 7.03 13.84
N ARG A 112 3.13 7.57 13.82
CA ARG A 112 2.88 8.97 14.14
C ARG A 112 1.62 9.13 14.97
N THR A 113 1.73 9.94 16.02
CA THR A 113 0.59 10.38 16.84
C THR A 113 -0.11 11.56 16.18
N LEU A 114 -1.37 11.80 16.51
CA LEU A 114 -2.14 12.91 15.95
C LEU A 114 -1.62 14.30 16.36
N ASP A 115 -0.83 14.38 17.44
CA ASP A 115 -0.12 15.59 17.89
C ASP A 115 1.25 15.78 17.22
N GLY A 116 1.67 14.84 16.34
CA GLY A 116 2.82 14.98 15.48
C GLY A 116 4.11 14.31 15.95
N LYS A 117 4.12 13.60 17.09
CA LYS A 117 5.29 12.79 17.49
C LYS A 117 5.45 11.61 16.52
N GLU A 118 6.67 11.42 16.05
CA GLU A 118 6.98 10.45 15.02
C GLU A 118 8.14 9.53 15.43
N THR A 119 8.07 8.28 15.01
CA THR A 119 9.10 7.27 15.24
C THR A 119 9.21 6.36 14.04
N GLN A 120 10.41 6.13 13.54
CA GLN A 120 10.69 5.15 12.49
C GLN A 120 10.63 3.74 13.08
N ILE A 121 9.89 2.84 12.43
CA ILE A 121 9.67 1.45 12.87
C ILE A 121 10.58 0.47 12.12
N THR A 122 10.81 0.70 10.84
CA THR A 122 11.68 -0.16 10.00
C THR A 122 12.82 0.66 9.43
N ASN A 123 13.96 0.01 9.18
CA ASN A 123 15.15 0.65 8.61
C ASN A 123 15.71 -0.18 7.44
N HIS A 124 14.90 -0.31 6.39
CA HIS A 124 15.34 -0.92 5.14
C HIS A 124 16.01 0.13 4.25
N GLU A 125 17.15 -0.22 3.65
CA GLU A 125 17.95 0.73 2.86
C GLU A 125 17.88 0.46 1.36
N LYS A 126 17.77 -0.80 0.95
CA LYS A 126 17.94 -1.20 -0.44
C LYS A 126 16.67 -1.05 -1.27
N ASN A 127 15.55 -1.56 -0.77
CA ASN A 127 14.27 -1.61 -1.48
C ASN A 127 13.18 -0.92 -0.64
N PRO A 128 12.14 -0.38 -1.27
CA PRO A 128 11.02 0.21 -0.55
C PRO A 128 10.16 -0.86 0.13
N VAL A 129 9.69 -0.55 1.34
CA VAL A 129 8.59 -1.25 1.98
C VAL A 129 7.29 -0.95 1.23
N ARG A 130 6.39 -1.93 1.14
CA ARG A 130 5.11 -1.82 0.41
C ARG A 130 4.00 -2.59 1.12
N PHE A 131 2.75 -2.30 0.77
CA PHE A 131 1.57 -3.05 1.21
C PHE A 131 1.41 -3.11 2.73
N LEU A 132 1.59 -1.96 3.39
CA LEU A 132 1.43 -1.87 4.84
C LEU A 132 0.00 -2.18 5.25
N SER A 133 -0.15 -3.01 6.26
CA SER A 133 -1.41 -3.29 6.93
C SER A 133 -1.20 -3.47 8.43
N ALA A 134 -2.26 -3.27 9.20
CA ALA A 134 -2.25 -3.44 10.65
C ALA A 134 -3.37 -4.39 11.08
N ALA A 135 -3.06 -5.33 11.96
CA ALA A 135 -4.05 -6.19 12.60
C ALA A 135 -4.59 -5.56 13.89
N SER A 136 -5.75 -6.02 14.35
CA SER A 136 -6.39 -5.52 15.57
C SER A 136 -5.57 -5.75 16.85
N ASP A 137 -4.62 -6.69 16.82
CA ASP A 137 -3.68 -6.93 17.92
C ASP A 137 -2.43 -6.04 17.88
N GLY A 138 -2.38 -5.07 16.94
CA GLY A 138 -1.25 -4.16 16.74
C GLY A 138 -0.09 -4.74 15.93
N THR A 139 -0.23 -5.96 15.40
CA THR A 139 0.77 -6.53 14.49
C THR A 139 0.71 -5.80 13.15
N LEU A 140 1.84 -5.29 12.69
CA LEU A 140 2.01 -4.75 11.34
C LEU A 140 2.46 -5.84 10.40
N CYS A 141 1.98 -5.79 9.16
CA CYS A 141 2.41 -6.67 8.08
C CYS A 141 2.74 -5.81 6.85
N TYR A 142 3.82 -6.15 6.17
CA TYR A 142 4.24 -5.43 4.96
C TYR A 142 5.08 -6.31 4.02
N GLY A 143 5.18 -5.91 2.77
CA GLY A 143 6.05 -6.51 1.77
C GLY A 143 7.41 -5.81 1.70
N TYR A 144 8.48 -6.58 1.62
CA TYR A 144 9.83 -6.08 1.36
C TYR A 144 10.64 -7.12 0.57
N ASP A 145 11.25 -6.69 -0.53
CA ASP A 145 12.11 -7.53 -1.39
C ASP A 145 11.45 -8.85 -1.84
N GLY A 146 10.16 -8.80 -2.17
CA GLY A 146 9.38 -9.97 -2.60
C GLY A 146 8.93 -10.91 -1.48
N GLU A 147 9.18 -10.54 -0.23
CA GLU A 147 8.86 -11.35 0.95
C GLU A 147 7.89 -10.61 1.88
N ILE A 148 7.22 -11.35 2.75
CA ILE A 148 6.30 -10.79 3.76
C ILE A 148 7.01 -10.72 5.10
N TYR A 149 6.89 -9.56 5.75
CA TYR A 149 7.43 -9.29 7.08
C TYR A 149 6.32 -8.89 8.04
N THR A 150 6.53 -9.22 9.31
CA THR A 150 5.68 -8.75 10.41
C THR A 150 6.51 -8.04 11.47
N VAL A 151 5.91 -7.02 12.09
CA VAL A 151 6.44 -6.33 13.29
C VAL A 151 5.37 -6.31 14.35
N ARG A 152 5.71 -6.73 15.56
CA ARG A 152 4.78 -6.76 16.68
C ARG A 152 5.33 -5.93 17.85
N ASN A 153 4.49 -5.06 18.40
CA ASN A 153 4.79 -4.30 19.62
C ASN A 153 6.14 -3.56 19.64
N GLY A 154 6.53 -2.95 18.51
CA GLY A 154 7.80 -2.24 18.39
C GLY A 154 9.05 -3.15 18.36
N GLY A 155 8.85 -4.45 18.21
CA GLY A 155 9.95 -5.42 18.02
C GLY A 155 10.64 -5.29 16.67
N GLN A 156 11.63 -6.14 16.43
CA GLN A 156 12.33 -6.19 15.16
C GLN A 156 11.47 -6.86 14.08
N PRO A 157 11.57 -6.41 12.81
CA PRO A 157 10.92 -7.07 11.68
C PRO A 157 11.31 -8.54 11.57
N GLN A 158 10.32 -9.39 11.38
CA GLN A 158 10.51 -10.82 11.19
C GLN A 158 9.92 -11.26 9.85
N LYS A 159 10.74 -11.95 9.05
CA LYS A 159 10.28 -12.56 7.81
C LYS A 159 9.31 -13.70 8.11
N THR A 160 8.17 -13.70 7.46
CA THR A 160 7.18 -14.77 7.56
C THR A 160 7.58 -15.96 6.68
N ALA A 161 7.74 -17.15 7.29
CA ALA A 161 8.01 -18.36 6.54
C ALA A 161 6.72 -18.85 5.86
N ILE A 162 6.68 -18.76 4.53
CA ILE A 162 5.56 -19.25 3.73
C ILE A 162 5.97 -20.57 3.06
N ARG A 163 5.16 -21.61 3.23
CA ARG A 163 5.28 -22.86 2.50
C ARG A 163 4.07 -23.01 1.59
N ILE A 164 4.33 -23.12 0.31
CA ILE A 164 3.30 -23.39 -0.69
C ILE A 164 3.39 -24.90 -0.98
N ALA A 165 2.37 -25.64 -0.56
CA ALA A 165 2.17 -27.00 -1.02
C ALA A 165 1.35 -26.92 -2.32
N ALA A 166 1.98 -27.14 -3.45
CA ALA A 166 1.30 -27.24 -4.73
C ALA A 166 1.38 -28.70 -5.19
N ASP A 167 0.24 -29.30 -5.55
CA ASP A 167 0.23 -30.48 -6.38
C ASP A 167 0.80 -30.08 -7.74
N THR A 168 2.09 -30.34 -7.91
CA THR A 168 2.73 -30.27 -9.21
C THR A 168 2.43 -31.55 -9.99
N GLU A 169 1.17 -31.80 -10.27
CA GLU A 169 0.88 -32.60 -11.46
C GLU A 169 1.51 -31.86 -12.64
N GLY A 170 2.43 -32.53 -13.31
CA GLY A 170 3.30 -31.93 -14.29
C GLY A 170 2.53 -31.03 -15.23
N LYS A 171 2.83 -29.73 -15.16
CA LYS A 171 2.34 -28.80 -16.20
C LYS A 171 2.94 -29.28 -17.49
N GLU A 172 2.14 -29.99 -18.30
CA GLU A 172 2.52 -30.23 -19.70
C GLU A 172 2.96 -28.90 -20.31
N LEU A 173 4.19 -28.88 -20.81
CA LEU A 173 4.70 -27.75 -21.58
C LEU A 173 3.80 -27.58 -22.80
N ILE A 174 2.83 -26.68 -22.71
CA ILE A 174 1.99 -26.34 -23.85
C ILE A 174 2.85 -25.54 -24.83
N ARG A 175 3.28 -26.18 -25.90
CA ARG A 175 3.98 -25.50 -26.99
C ARG A 175 2.95 -24.73 -27.81
N GLN A 176 2.98 -23.41 -27.73
CA GLN A 176 2.14 -22.54 -28.56
C GLN A 176 2.98 -21.88 -29.63
N ILE A 177 2.53 -22.00 -30.88
CA ILE A 177 3.08 -21.23 -32.00
C ILE A 177 2.21 -19.96 -32.14
N ARG A 178 2.83 -18.81 -32.02
CA ARG A 178 2.15 -17.53 -32.23
C ARG A 178 2.77 -16.81 -33.42
N ASN A 179 1.93 -16.32 -34.31
CA ASN A 179 2.36 -15.66 -35.56
C ASN A 179 2.55 -14.15 -35.41
N SER A 180 2.21 -13.58 -34.24
CA SER A 180 2.36 -12.14 -33.98
C SER A 180 2.28 -11.87 -32.47
N GLY A 181 2.62 -10.62 -32.03
CA GLY A 181 2.41 -10.12 -30.71
C GLY A 181 3.65 -10.04 -29.82
N ALA A 182 4.80 -10.53 -30.26
CA ALA A 182 6.05 -10.34 -29.51
C ALA A 182 6.70 -9.00 -29.91
N TYR A 183 7.04 -8.18 -28.93
CA TYR A 183 7.76 -6.92 -29.11
C TYR A 183 8.84 -6.75 -28.01
N ASN A 184 9.72 -5.76 -28.17
CA ASN A 184 10.86 -5.54 -27.28
C ASN A 184 11.76 -6.77 -27.10
N ILE A 185 12.05 -7.45 -28.21
CA ILE A 185 12.88 -8.65 -28.20
C ILE A 185 14.33 -8.28 -27.87
N LYS A 186 14.89 -8.94 -26.86
CA LYS A 186 16.30 -8.77 -26.44
C LYS A 186 16.95 -10.11 -26.20
N LEU A 187 18.19 -10.23 -26.65
CA LEU A 187 19.04 -11.38 -26.37
C LEU A 187 19.74 -11.18 -25.03
N SER A 188 19.85 -12.23 -24.24
CA SER A 188 20.64 -12.22 -23.00
C SER A 188 22.13 -11.98 -23.27
N PRO A 189 22.91 -11.46 -22.33
CA PRO A 189 24.34 -11.20 -22.53
C PRO A 189 25.17 -12.45 -22.90
N ASN A 190 24.72 -13.64 -22.49
CA ASN A 190 25.34 -14.92 -22.82
C ASN A 190 24.84 -15.53 -24.14
N GLY A 191 23.90 -14.89 -24.83
CA GLY A 191 23.35 -15.35 -26.09
C GLY A 191 22.46 -16.61 -26.06
N LYS A 192 22.09 -17.09 -24.87
CA LYS A 192 21.35 -18.36 -24.70
C LYS A 192 19.86 -18.19 -24.51
N GLU A 193 19.40 -17.00 -24.21
CA GLU A 193 18.00 -16.71 -23.87
C GLU A 193 17.51 -15.47 -24.61
N ILE A 194 16.23 -15.46 -24.94
CA ILE A 194 15.54 -14.32 -25.56
C ILE A 194 14.42 -13.88 -24.64
N GLY A 195 14.48 -12.62 -24.18
CA GLY A 195 13.38 -11.95 -23.50
C GLY A 195 12.52 -11.16 -24.48
N PHE A 196 11.21 -11.22 -24.32
CA PHE A 196 10.25 -10.43 -25.09
C PHE A 196 8.98 -10.17 -24.31
N VAL A 197 8.22 -9.17 -24.73
CA VAL A 197 6.89 -8.85 -24.20
C VAL A 197 5.84 -9.31 -25.20
N MET A 198 4.74 -9.85 -24.69
CA MET A 198 3.58 -10.29 -25.50
C MET A 198 2.31 -9.60 -25.04
#